data_acd144d85fc0d98a0a48582ca0f3be37
#
_entry.id   acd144d85fc0d98a0a48582ca0f3be37
#
_cell.length_a   1.000
_cell.length_b   1.000
_cell.length_c   1.000
_cell.angle_alpha   90.00
_cell.angle_beta   90.00
_cell.angle_gamma   90.00
#
_symmetry.space_group_name_H-M   'P 1'
#
loop_
_entity.id
_entity.type
_entity.pdbx_description
1 polymer ?
#
loop_
_entity_poly.entity_id
_entity_poly.type
_entity_poly.pdbx_seq_one_letter_code
_entity_poly.pdbx_strand_id
1 'polypeptide(L)'
;MKLLINNKFKNIFFLILVSLIFVIPLFSSNFYASHDGEAIIARVGTYVKASNDGQFPLRWAGDLNFRYGSPVLIFYYPLPGIFLIPLNAIGISLENTFKIIIGFSFILSFVSFYLWIRELVKDEYAALLGGILYGLTPYHFLNLYVRAGVAELMALSLVPLVFLFIEKASKKVDLRYVIAGGVLYGLLILSHNSVSLLFTPIFLAYSFLRGKNKQAIFQSLSILILGLFISAFFWLPAIVEAKYTNAKLFIDMFKLQFPSFWKLVYSPWGFGPEVNRERGLSPQIGPMNLFLVIISLLFLFKKNESKKLFIFWFVVFLLSTLLILNISTPVWEIVPFLKSLQYPWRIVGISSFAAVVLVSLWLRSVNNFFRLAILAAILIYSIQFLKVNYIPSKPDSFYFNYSSTTYYHSEASPIWTAGDFGDYPKKNIEIISGQGSINASKRKSNIHEFTVKGETALEVLDNTVYFPGWQVLVDGGKTPIEFQNAYHRGLITFRVPKGEHLIKVIFGESPLRLFADLISLTTLFCIFLLILLKSKLEKLILKF
;
A
#
# COMPACT_ATOMS: atom_id res chain seq x y z
N MET A 1 -5.23 -17.38 34.14
CA MET A 1 -5.26 -16.15 33.32
C MET A 1 -3.99 -15.28 33.45
N LYS A 2 -3.47 -14.94 34.66
CA LYS A 2 -2.22 -14.17 34.83
C LYS A 2 -0.98 -14.83 34.20
N LEU A 3 -0.80 -16.14 34.30
CA LEU A 3 0.31 -16.89 33.68
C LEU A 3 0.25 -16.90 32.14
N LEU A 4 -0.94 -16.96 31.53
CA LEU A 4 -1.13 -16.93 30.08
C LEU A 4 -0.88 -15.53 29.50
N ILE A 5 -1.21 -14.47 30.23
CA ILE A 5 -0.91 -13.09 29.84
C ILE A 5 0.60 -12.85 29.85
N ASN A 6 1.31 -13.36 30.88
CA ASN A 6 2.75 -13.23 31.00
C ASN A 6 3.50 -13.91 29.85
N ASN A 7 3.04 -15.09 29.40
CA ASN A 7 3.64 -15.77 28.24
C ASN A 7 3.39 -15.03 26.91
N LYS A 8 2.20 -14.45 26.71
CA LYS A 8 1.93 -13.67 25.49
C LYS A 8 2.89 -12.48 25.33
N PHE A 9 3.10 -11.69 26.39
CA PHE A 9 4.02 -10.55 26.34
C PHE A 9 5.47 -10.98 26.13
N LYS A 10 5.91 -12.06 26.79
CA LYS A 10 7.23 -12.65 26.59
C LYS A 10 7.45 -13.09 25.13
N ASN A 11 6.45 -13.73 24.53
CA ASN A 11 6.52 -14.19 23.14
C ASN A 11 6.54 -13.01 22.16
N ILE A 12 5.74 -11.97 22.37
CA ILE A 12 5.78 -10.75 21.55
C ILE A 12 7.15 -10.08 21.67
N PHE A 13 7.69 -9.92 22.87
CA PHE A 13 9.01 -9.35 23.10
C PHE A 13 10.10 -10.17 22.41
N PHE A 14 10.05 -11.50 22.50
CA PHE A 14 10.97 -12.39 21.80
C PHE A 14 10.88 -12.22 20.26
N LEU A 15 9.68 -12.13 19.69
CA LEU A 15 9.47 -11.88 18.27
C LEU A 15 10.08 -10.54 17.84
N ILE A 16 9.90 -9.49 18.64
CA ILE A 16 10.52 -8.20 18.40
C ILE A 16 12.04 -8.33 18.40
N LEU A 17 12.64 -8.99 19.39
CA LEU A 17 14.09 -9.18 19.46
C LEU A 17 14.63 -9.94 18.26
N VAL A 18 13.97 -11.03 17.86
CA VAL A 18 14.35 -11.80 16.66
C VAL A 18 14.25 -10.94 15.40
N SER A 19 13.15 -10.19 15.24
CA SER A 19 12.94 -9.35 14.06
C SER A 19 13.94 -8.18 13.98
N LEU A 20 14.36 -7.62 15.13
CA LEU A 20 15.36 -6.56 15.20
C LEU A 20 16.71 -6.98 14.60
N ILE A 21 17.10 -8.24 14.71
CA ILE A 21 18.34 -8.76 14.10
C ILE A 21 18.29 -8.55 12.57
N PHE A 22 17.12 -8.75 11.97
CA PHE A 22 16.94 -8.68 10.52
C PHE A 22 16.65 -7.26 9.98
N VAL A 23 16.47 -6.27 10.84
CA VAL A 23 16.39 -4.85 10.47
C VAL A 23 17.63 -4.04 10.82
N ILE A 24 18.69 -4.68 11.38
CA ILE A 24 19.97 -4.03 11.69
C ILE A 24 20.50 -3.20 10.49
N PRO A 25 20.47 -3.68 9.23
CA PRO A 25 20.91 -2.89 8.09
C PRO A 25 20.23 -1.53 7.92
N LEU A 26 19.00 -1.34 8.43
CA LEU A 26 18.28 -0.07 8.35
C LEU A 26 18.85 1.01 9.28
N PHE A 27 19.64 0.63 10.29
CA PHE A 27 20.25 1.58 11.21
C PHE A 27 21.51 2.27 10.66
N SER A 28 21.96 1.87 9.45
CA SER A 28 23.05 2.57 8.76
C SER A 28 22.69 4.04 8.52
N SER A 29 23.68 4.94 8.60
CA SER A 29 23.55 6.34 8.20
C SER A 29 23.29 6.49 6.70
N ASN A 30 23.77 5.55 5.89
CA ASN A 30 23.57 5.49 4.45
C ASN A 30 22.21 4.85 4.10
N PHE A 31 21.71 5.12 2.91
CA PHE A 31 20.55 4.40 2.37
C PHE A 31 20.99 3.11 1.69
N TYR A 32 20.13 2.13 1.62
CA TYR A 32 20.44 0.88 0.93
C TYR A 32 20.04 0.92 -0.54
N ALA A 33 20.89 0.37 -1.41
CA ALA A 33 20.61 0.22 -2.82
C ALA A 33 19.38 -0.69 -3.01
N SER A 34 18.40 -0.19 -3.72
CA SER A 34 17.14 -0.88 -3.96
C SER A 34 16.63 -0.60 -5.36
N HIS A 35 15.68 -1.41 -5.82
CA HIS A 35 15.09 -1.27 -7.14
C HIS A 35 14.30 0.04 -7.28
N ASP A 36 13.44 0.36 -6.30
CA ASP A 36 12.46 1.47 -6.39
C ASP A 36 12.62 2.51 -5.27
N GLY A 37 13.57 2.34 -4.34
CA GLY A 37 13.58 3.07 -3.07
C GLY A 37 13.57 4.58 -3.21
N GLU A 38 14.42 5.16 -4.07
CA GLU A 38 14.47 6.61 -4.27
C GLU A 38 13.14 7.15 -4.82
N ALA A 39 12.60 6.49 -5.84
CA ALA A 39 11.32 6.87 -6.44
C ALA A 39 10.15 6.72 -5.46
N ILE A 40 10.18 5.68 -4.61
CA ILE A 40 9.15 5.49 -3.57
C ILE A 40 9.27 6.55 -2.48
N ILE A 41 10.48 6.87 -1.99
CA ILE A 41 10.68 7.93 -0.99
C ILE A 41 10.21 9.28 -1.54
N ALA A 42 10.57 9.62 -2.78
CA ALA A 42 10.11 10.84 -3.42
C ALA A 42 8.57 10.90 -3.49
N ARG A 43 7.95 9.79 -3.89
CA ARG A 43 6.49 9.69 -4.04
C ARG A 43 5.75 9.79 -2.71
N VAL A 44 6.21 9.10 -1.65
CA VAL A 44 5.63 9.24 -0.32
C VAL A 44 6.00 10.59 0.32
N GLY A 45 7.15 11.17 -0.03
CA GLY A 45 7.57 12.52 0.38
C GLY A 45 6.66 13.62 -0.16
N THR A 46 5.98 13.41 -1.31
CA THR A 46 5.01 14.40 -1.81
C THR A 46 3.80 14.58 -0.90
N TYR A 47 3.44 13.58 -0.08
CA TYR A 47 2.42 13.74 0.95
C TYR A 47 2.85 14.76 2.01
N VAL A 48 4.13 14.73 2.42
CA VAL A 48 4.69 15.71 3.35
C VAL A 48 4.65 17.11 2.73
N LYS A 49 5.11 17.26 1.48
CA LYS A 49 5.11 18.55 0.78
C LYS A 49 3.70 19.11 0.60
N ALA A 50 2.76 18.29 0.14
CA ALA A 50 1.36 18.69 -0.03
C ALA A 50 0.71 19.10 1.31
N SER A 51 1.04 18.39 2.40
CA SER A 51 0.59 18.75 3.76
C SER A 51 1.17 20.09 4.22
N ASN A 52 2.46 20.33 3.99
CA ASN A 52 3.13 21.59 4.34
C ASN A 52 2.57 22.78 3.54
N ASP A 53 2.10 22.55 2.31
CA ASP A 53 1.40 23.54 1.49
C ASP A 53 -0.04 23.79 1.95
N GLY A 54 -0.54 23.03 2.96
CA GLY A 54 -1.88 23.15 3.53
C GLY A 54 -2.96 22.46 2.71
N GLN A 55 -2.59 21.50 1.86
CA GLN A 55 -3.56 20.72 1.10
C GLN A 55 -4.24 19.68 2.01
N PHE A 56 -5.57 19.63 1.97
CA PHE A 56 -6.37 18.61 2.63
C PHE A 56 -7.74 18.47 1.92
N PRO A 57 -8.14 17.25 1.50
CA PRO A 57 -7.34 16.01 1.41
C PRO A 57 -6.13 16.13 0.48
N LEU A 58 -5.13 15.24 0.67
CA LEU A 58 -3.89 15.25 -0.12
C LEU A 58 -4.15 14.57 -1.48
N ARG A 59 -4.25 15.36 -2.56
CA ARG A 59 -4.68 14.88 -3.89
C ARG A 59 -3.70 15.18 -5.02
N TRP A 60 -2.90 16.23 -4.90
CA TRP A 60 -2.08 16.75 -5.98
C TRP A 60 -0.61 16.82 -5.60
N ALA A 61 0.26 16.20 -6.39
CA ALA A 61 1.71 16.25 -6.25
C ALA A 61 2.29 17.34 -7.17
N GLY A 62 2.43 18.56 -6.66
CA GLY A 62 2.82 19.72 -7.48
C GLY A 62 4.27 19.71 -7.98
N ASP A 63 5.18 19.04 -7.26
CA ASP A 63 6.62 19.05 -7.56
C ASP A 63 7.04 17.93 -8.52
N LEU A 64 6.24 16.86 -8.66
CA LEU A 64 6.53 15.77 -9.58
C LEU A 64 6.32 16.16 -11.05
N ASN A 65 6.75 15.29 -11.96
CA ASN A 65 6.65 15.50 -13.39
C ASN A 65 7.35 16.80 -13.83
N PHE A 66 8.59 16.98 -13.40
CA PHE A 66 9.37 18.20 -13.70
C PHE A 66 8.64 19.50 -13.28
N ARG A 67 7.89 19.46 -12.16
CA ARG A 67 7.05 20.56 -11.63
C ARG A 67 5.81 20.91 -12.45
N TYR A 68 5.47 20.11 -13.46
CA TYR A 68 4.15 20.24 -14.11
C TYR A 68 3.03 19.65 -13.25
N GLY A 69 3.40 18.90 -12.19
CA GLY A 69 2.48 18.26 -11.27
C GLY A 69 1.90 16.93 -11.76
N SER A 70 1.27 16.21 -10.84
CA SER A 70 0.69 14.90 -11.11
C SER A 70 -0.48 14.60 -10.18
N PRO A 71 -1.56 13.94 -10.67
CA PRO A 71 -2.66 13.46 -9.85
C PRO A 71 -2.31 12.17 -9.08
N VAL A 72 -1.04 11.79 -9.00
CA VAL A 72 -0.60 10.49 -8.45
C VAL A 72 -1.11 10.22 -7.04
N LEU A 73 -1.32 11.26 -6.21
CA LEU A 73 -1.83 11.10 -4.83
C LEU A 73 -3.29 10.62 -4.78
N ILE A 74 -4.05 10.69 -5.89
CA ILE A 74 -5.39 10.12 -5.99
C ILE A 74 -5.32 8.60 -6.14
N PHE A 75 -4.27 8.08 -6.78
CA PHE A 75 -4.14 6.69 -7.20
C PHE A 75 -3.17 5.88 -6.35
N TYR A 76 -2.19 6.56 -5.73
CA TYR A 76 -1.17 5.94 -4.90
C TYR A 76 -1.64 5.83 -3.45
N TYR A 77 -1.46 4.67 -2.87
CA TYR A 77 -1.92 4.34 -1.52
C TYR A 77 -1.35 5.32 -0.47
N PRO A 78 -2.24 5.95 0.34
CA PRO A 78 -1.86 7.11 1.14
C PRO A 78 -1.20 6.76 2.48
N LEU A 79 -1.40 5.55 3.03
CA LEU A 79 -1.04 5.26 4.42
C LEU A 79 0.46 5.44 4.73
N PRO A 80 1.41 4.96 3.90
CA PRO A 80 2.83 5.20 4.14
C PRO A 80 3.16 6.70 4.17
N GLY A 81 2.62 7.48 3.22
CA GLY A 81 2.81 8.93 3.16
C GLY A 81 2.23 9.66 4.37
N ILE A 82 1.04 9.27 4.83
CA ILE A 82 0.40 9.84 6.04
C ILE A 82 1.28 9.59 7.27
N PHE A 83 1.92 8.42 7.41
CA PHE A 83 2.83 8.17 8.52
C PHE A 83 4.15 8.94 8.43
N LEU A 84 4.58 9.33 7.21
CA LEU A 84 5.76 10.18 7.04
C LEU A 84 5.54 11.59 7.61
N ILE A 85 4.35 12.15 7.48
CA ILE A 85 4.05 13.54 7.85
C ILE A 85 4.47 13.87 9.30
N PRO A 86 3.97 13.18 10.35
CA PRO A 86 4.30 13.53 11.73
C PRO A 86 5.77 13.28 12.07
N LEU A 87 6.41 12.27 11.49
CA LEU A 87 7.81 11.97 11.75
C LEU A 87 8.74 13.00 11.10
N ASN A 88 8.42 13.45 9.88
CA ASN A 88 9.18 14.52 9.23
C ASN A 88 8.94 15.87 9.92
N ALA A 89 7.73 16.14 10.41
CA ALA A 89 7.41 17.36 11.15
C ALA A 89 8.23 17.54 12.43
N ILE A 90 8.68 16.44 13.06
CA ILE A 90 9.61 16.48 14.22
C ILE A 90 11.08 16.45 13.82
N GLY A 91 11.40 16.66 12.53
CA GLY A 91 12.77 16.83 12.03
C GLY A 91 13.48 15.55 11.59
N ILE A 92 12.78 14.40 11.51
CA ILE A 92 13.38 13.17 10.97
C ILE A 92 13.36 13.23 9.44
N SER A 93 14.51 13.00 8.79
CA SER A 93 14.61 13.03 7.33
C SER A 93 13.70 12.01 6.65
N LEU A 94 13.33 12.24 5.39
CA LEU A 94 12.46 11.33 4.62
C LEU A 94 13.03 9.92 4.54
N GLU A 95 14.34 9.75 4.31
CA GLU A 95 14.98 8.44 4.29
C GLU A 95 14.87 7.70 5.64
N ASN A 96 15.17 8.39 6.74
CA ASN A 96 15.11 7.78 8.05
C ASN A 96 13.67 7.46 8.46
N THR A 97 12.73 8.35 8.16
CA THR A 97 11.29 8.09 8.35
C THR A 97 10.83 6.87 7.55
N PHE A 98 11.28 6.77 6.30
CA PHE A 98 11.00 5.61 5.45
C PHE A 98 11.56 4.31 6.06
N LYS A 99 12.83 4.31 6.53
CA LYS A 99 13.46 3.16 7.21
C LYS A 99 12.70 2.75 8.47
N ILE A 100 12.21 3.72 9.25
CA ILE A 100 11.40 3.46 10.46
C ILE A 100 10.10 2.76 10.06
N ILE A 101 9.38 3.26 9.06
CA ILE A 101 8.07 2.71 8.66
C ILE A 101 8.22 1.31 8.07
N ILE A 102 9.19 1.09 7.18
CA ILE A 102 9.40 -0.22 6.56
C ILE A 102 9.91 -1.25 7.59
N GLY A 103 10.80 -0.85 8.49
CA GLY A 103 11.30 -1.68 9.59
C GLY A 103 10.19 -2.04 10.58
N PHE A 104 9.35 -1.08 10.97
CA PHE A 104 8.17 -1.32 11.79
C PHE A 104 7.19 -2.30 11.12
N SER A 105 6.94 -2.15 9.83
CA SER A 105 6.07 -3.05 9.06
C SER A 105 6.62 -4.48 9.04
N PHE A 106 7.95 -4.63 8.91
CA PHE A 106 8.60 -5.93 8.98
C PHE A 106 8.43 -6.56 10.36
N ILE A 107 8.71 -5.84 11.44
CA ILE A 107 8.52 -6.31 12.82
C ILE A 107 7.05 -6.67 13.08
N LEU A 108 6.12 -5.83 12.62
CA LEU A 108 4.69 -6.07 12.78
C LEU A 108 4.24 -7.37 12.11
N SER A 109 4.86 -7.78 11.01
CA SER A 109 4.49 -9.04 10.33
C SER A 109 4.68 -10.27 11.22
N PHE A 110 5.74 -10.32 12.03
CA PHE A 110 5.98 -11.40 13.00
C PHE A 110 4.88 -11.44 14.07
N VAL A 111 4.61 -10.27 14.66
CA VAL A 111 3.67 -10.15 15.78
C VAL A 111 2.24 -10.40 15.33
N SER A 112 1.84 -9.82 14.20
CA SER A 112 0.48 -9.94 13.68
C SER A 112 0.13 -11.39 13.33
N PHE A 113 1.04 -12.10 12.68
CA PHE A 113 0.85 -13.49 12.31
C PHE A 113 0.81 -14.40 13.56
N TYR A 114 1.73 -14.18 14.51
CA TYR A 114 1.67 -14.88 15.81
C TYR A 114 0.33 -14.71 16.50
N LEU A 115 -0.19 -13.48 16.59
CA LEU A 115 -1.46 -13.20 17.26
C LEU A 115 -2.63 -13.94 16.61
N TRP A 116 -2.66 -13.98 15.29
CA TRP A 116 -3.71 -14.70 14.58
C TRP A 116 -3.57 -16.21 14.71
N ILE A 117 -2.38 -16.78 14.48
CA ILE A 117 -2.16 -18.23 14.58
C ILE A 117 -2.38 -18.72 16.02
N ARG A 118 -1.99 -17.95 17.01
CA ARG A 118 -2.28 -18.24 18.42
C ARG A 118 -3.77 -18.41 18.67
N GLU A 119 -4.60 -17.54 18.12
CA GLU A 119 -6.05 -17.62 18.21
C GLU A 119 -6.61 -18.83 17.43
N LEU A 120 -6.00 -19.17 16.30
CA LEU A 120 -6.44 -20.23 15.40
C LEU A 120 -6.05 -21.62 15.90
N VAL A 121 -4.77 -21.82 16.25
CA VAL A 121 -4.17 -23.13 16.55
C VAL A 121 -4.23 -23.47 18.04
N LYS A 122 -4.24 -22.46 18.92
CA LYS A 122 -4.21 -22.58 20.40
C LYS A 122 -3.00 -23.38 20.91
N ASP A 123 -1.87 -23.27 20.24
CA ASP A 123 -0.56 -23.78 20.64
C ASP A 123 0.44 -22.60 20.57
N GLU A 124 1.00 -22.22 21.72
CA GLU A 124 1.87 -21.04 21.84
C GLU A 124 3.17 -21.20 21.04
N TYR A 125 3.77 -22.40 21.05
CA TYR A 125 5.02 -22.66 20.34
C TYR A 125 4.82 -22.72 18.82
N ALA A 126 3.75 -23.36 18.36
CA ALA A 126 3.41 -23.38 16.95
C ALA A 126 3.09 -21.98 16.43
N ALA A 127 2.41 -21.15 17.23
CA ALA A 127 2.13 -19.78 16.88
C ALA A 127 3.39 -18.91 16.84
N LEU A 128 4.28 -19.06 17.82
CA LEU A 128 5.55 -18.34 17.89
C LEU A 128 6.41 -18.65 16.66
N LEU A 129 6.58 -19.94 16.35
CA LEU A 129 7.35 -20.37 15.19
C LEU A 129 6.68 -19.94 13.87
N GLY A 130 5.34 -19.98 13.80
CA GLY A 130 4.57 -19.43 12.67
C GLY A 130 4.84 -17.94 12.44
N GLY A 131 4.87 -17.13 13.50
CA GLY A 131 5.20 -15.71 13.43
C GLY A 131 6.62 -15.47 12.88
N ILE A 132 7.59 -16.25 13.33
CA ILE A 132 8.99 -16.20 12.84
C ILE A 132 9.05 -16.63 11.37
N LEU A 133 8.44 -17.75 11.00
CA LEU A 133 8.40 -18.26 9.62
C LEU A 133 7.78 -17.23 8.67
N TYR A 134 6.69 -16.57 9.08
CA TYR A 134 6.03 -15.55 8.25
C TYR A 134 6.90 -14.32 8.07
N GLY A 135 7.44 -13.77 9.17
CA GLY A 135 8.32 -12.61 9.10
C GLY A 135 9.57 -12.86 8.26
N LEU A 136 10.13 -14.07 8.32
CA LEU A 136 11.33 -14.48 7.59
C LEU A 136 11.06 -15.08 6.21
N THR A 137 9.86 -14.93 5.64
CA THR A 137 9.63 -15.35 4.25
C THR A 137 10.53 -14.56 3.29
N PRO A 138 11.11 -15.18 2.26
CA PRO A 138 11.95 -14.49 1.28
C PRO A 138 11.25 -13.30 0.62
N TYR A 139 9.92 -13.35 0.47
CA TYR A 139 9.14 -12.27 -0.12
C TYR A 139 9.08 -11.01 0.76
N HIS A 140 9.13 -11.16 2.09
CA HIS A 140 9.27 -10.00 2.99
C HIS A 140 10.63 -9.33 2.85
N PHE A 141 11.70 -10.11 2.74
CA PHE A 141 13.04 -9.56 2.47
C PHE A 141 13.15 -8.91 1.10
N LEU A 142 12.50 -9.47 0.07
CA LEU A 142 12.40 -8.84 -1.23
C LEU A 142 11.78 -7.44 -1.14
N ASN A 143 10.66 -7.31 -0.40
CA ASN A 143 10.03 -6.01 -0.18
C ASN A 143 10.86 -5.09 0.72
N LEU A 144 11.55 -5.62 1.73
CA LEU A 144 12.36 -4.85 2.66
C LEU A 144 13.62 -4.28 1.99
N TYR A 145 14.45 -5.12 1.35
CA TYR A 145 15.79 -4.74 0.93
C TYR A 145 16.01 -4.64 -0.58
N VAL A 146 15.21 -5.32 -1.40
CA VAL A 146 15.40 -5.29 -2.85
C VAL A 146 14.51 -4.25 -3.49
N ARG A 147 13.21 -4.29 -3.19
CA ARG A 147 12.24 -3.38 -3.80
C ARG A 147 12.05 -2.08 -3.03
N ALA A 148 12.35 -2.07 -1.73
CA ALA A 148 11.94 -1.01 -0.82
C ALA A 148 10.40 -0.81 -0.80
N GLY A 149 9.65 -1.91 -0.92
CA GLY A 149 8.20 -1.94 -1.08
C GLY A 149 7.45 -1.67 0.22
N VAL A 150 7.62 -0.49 0.82
CA VAL A 150 7.09 -0.13 2.16
C VAL A 150 5.59 -0.37 2.28
N ALA A 151 4.84 0.00 1.27
CA ALA A 151 3.39 -0.12 1.26
C ALA A 151 2.92 -1.58 1.18
N GLU A 152 3.56 -2.39 0.35
CA GLU A 152 3.24 -3.81 0.22
C GLU A 152 3.61 -4.58 1.48
N LEU A 153 4.77 -4.28 2.09
CA LEU A 153 5.19 -4.90 3.35
C LEU A 153 4.26 -4.49 4.51
N MET A 154 3.84 -3.23 4.56
CA MET A 154 2.86 -2.73 5.52
C MET A 154 1.52 -3.46 5.36
N ALA A 155 1.04 -3.61 4.13
CA ALA A 155 -0.19 -4.34 3.86
C ALA A 155 -0.09 -5.81 4.29
N LEU A 156 0.99 -6.51 3.94
CA LEU A 156 1.23 -7.90 4.36
C LEU A 156 1.30 -8.04 5.88
N SER A 157 1.81 -7.03 6.60
CA SER A 157 1.80 -7.05 8.06
C SER A 157 0.41 -6.87 8.68
N LEU A 158 -0.54 -6.25 7.98
CA LEU A 158 -1.92 -6.04 8.43
C LEU A 158 -2.84 -7.23 8.10
N VAL A 159 -2.55 -8.00 7.04
CA VAL A 159 -3.36 -9.16 6.62
C VAL A 159 -3.67 -10.12 7.77
N PRO A 160 -2.71 -10.58 8.60
CA PRO A 160 -3.00 -11.50 9.69
C PRO A 160 -3.94 -10.90 10.74
N LEU A 161 -3.90 -9.57 10.96
CA LEU A 161 -4.79 -8.89 11.91
C LEU A 161 -6.24 -8.88 11.42
N VAL A 162 -6.47 -8.73 10.12
CA VAL A 162 -7.81 -8.84 9.54
C VAL A 162 -8.35 -10.26 9.76
N PHE A 163 -7.56 -11.30 9.46
CA PHE A 163 -7.94 -12.70 9.77
C PHE A 163 -8.19 -12.94 11.25
N LEU A 164 -7.41 -12.34 12.15
CA LEU A 164 -7.60 -12.42 13.59
C LEU A 164 -8.98 -11.93 14.01
N PHE A 165 -9.41 -10.78 13.46
CA PHE A 165 -10.71 -10.22 13.85
C PHE A 165 -11.88 -10.95 13.17
N ILE A 166 -11.72 -11.47 11.95
CA ILE A 166 -12.69 -12.39 11.35
C ILE A 166 -12.82 -13.66 12.21
N GLU A 167 -11.71 -14.25 12.67
CA GLU A 167 -11.72 -15.43 13.53
C GLU A 167 -12.41 -15.16 14.88
N LYS A 168 -12.19 -14.00 15.50
CA LYS A 168 -12.87 -13.60 16.73
C LYS A 168 -14.37 -13.35 16.52
N ALA A 169 -14.73 -12.63 15.46
CA ALA A 169 -16.11 -12.33 15.11
C ALA A 169 -16.91 -13.61 14.76
N SER A 170 -16.24 -14.63 14.18
CA SER A 170 -16.86 -15.93 13.91
C SER A 170 -17.18 -16.75 15.16
N LYS A 171 -16.51 -16.49 16.28
CA LYS A 171 -16.68 -17.21 17.56
C LYS A 171 -17.64 -16.53 18.52
N LYS A 172 -17.64 -15.20 18.54
CA LYS A 172 -18.41 -14.40 19.49
C LYS A 172 -18.97 -13.16 18.81
N VAL A 173 -20.25 -12.91 19.03
CA VAL A 173 -20.92 -11.68 18.61
C VAL A 173 -20.42 -10.53 19.48
N ASP A 174 -19.60 -9.64 18.88
CA ASP A 174 -19.05 -8.48 19.57
C ASP A 174 -18.70 -7.38 18.58
N LEU A 175 -19.40 -6.25 18.68
CA LEU A 175 -19.21 -5.07 17.81
C LEU A 175 -17.76 -4.55 17.82
N ARG A 176 -17.03 -4.73 18.94
CA ARG A 176 -15.62 -4.33 19.04
C ARG A 176 -14.75 -5.06 18.01
N TYR A 177 -15.07 -6.35 17.73
CA TYR A 177 -14.33 -7.11 16.71
C TYR A 177 -14.65 -6.63 15.31
N VAL A 178 -15.89 -6.22 15.04
CA VAL A 178 -16.29 -5.64 13.76
C VAL A 178 -15.60 -4.30 13.53
N ILE A 179 -15.62 -3.42 14.54
CA ILE A 179 -14.98 -2.10 14.44
C ILE A 179 -13.45 -2.24 14.25
N ALA A 180 -12.79 -3.01 15.11
CA ALA A 180 -11.34 -3.16 15.03
C ALA A 180 -10.91 -3.85 13.72
N GLY A 181 -11.62 -4.91 13.31
CA GLY A 181 -11.37 -5.58 12.03
C GLY A 181 -11.63 -4.67 10.83
N GLY A 182 -12.70 -3.88 10.87
CA GLY A 182 -13.04 -2.92 9.81
C GLY A 182 -12.00 -1.81 9.67
N VAL A 183 -11.54 -1.25 10.79
CA VAL A 183 -10.44 -0.27 10.78
C VAL A 183 -9.18 -0.89 10.16
N LEU A 184 -8.79 -2.10 10.57
CA LEU A 184 -7.62 -2.79 10.04
C LEU A 184 -7.76 -3.13 8.55
N TYR A 185 -8.94 -3.51 8.09
CA TYR A 185 -9.18 -3.75 6.67
C TYR A 185 -9.16 -2.43 5.87
N GLY A 186 -9.69 -1.34 6.42
CA GLY A 186 -9.54 0.00 5.83
C GLY A 186 -8.07 0.42 5.73
N LEU A 187 -7.29 0.24 6.81
CA LEU A 187 -5.84 0.49 6.79
C LEU A 187 -5.10 -0.40 5.78
N LEU A 188 -5.52 -1.65 5.62
CA LEU A 188 -4.96 -2.55 4.60
C LEU A 188 -5.19 -2.00 3.17
N ILE A 189 -6.40 -1.52 2.86
CA ILE A 189 -6.71 -0.88 1.58
C ILE A 189 -5.86 0.37 1.35
N LEU A 190 -5.72 1.21 2.38
CA LEU A 190 -4.93 2.43 2.34
C LEU A 190 -3.42 2.17 2.29
N SER A 191 -2.97 0.98 2.71
CA SER A 191 -1.57 0.56 2.61
C SER A 191 -1.17 0.15 1.20
N HIS A 192 -1.96 -0.77 0.59
CA HIS A 192 -1.65 -1.29 -0.75
C HIS A 192 -2.89 -1.89 -1.40
N ASN A 193 -3.41 -1.24 -2.43
CA ASN A 193 -4.62 -1.64 -3.13
C ASN A 193 -4.56 -3.06 -3.74
N SER A 194 -3.44 -3.45 -4.35
CA SER A 194 -3.30 -4.78 -4.96
C SER A 194 -3.30 -5.90 -3.91
N VAL A 195 -2.64 -5.70 -2.75
CA VAL A 195 -2.66 -6.70 -1.66
C VAL A 195 -4.06 -6.83 -1.09
N SER A 196 -4.75 -5.71 -0.82
CA SER A 196 -6.13 -5.75 -0.32
C SER A 196 -7.07 -6.46 -1.30
N LEU A 197 -6.95 -6.16 -2.59
CA LEU A 197 -7.74 -6.78 -3.65
C LEU A 197 -7.50 -8.30 -3.73
N LEU A 198 -6.24 -8.73 -3.65
CA LEU A 198 -5.86 -10.14 -3.70
C LEU A 198 -6.34 -10.94 -2.48
N PHE A 199 -6.30 -10.35 -1.28
CA PHE A 199 -6.74 -11.03 -0.05
C PHE A 199 -8.24 -10.95 0.19
N THR A 200 -8.97 -10.02 -0.41
CA THR A 200 -10.43 -9.88 -0.22
C THR A 200 -11.23 -11.16 -0.52
N PRO A 201 -11.05 -11.85 -1.66
CA PRO A 201 -11.75 -13.11 -1.91
C PRO A 201 -11.40 -14.20 -0.89
N ILE A 202 -10.16 -14.19 -0.34
CA ILE A 202 -9.75 -15.14 0.68
C ILE A 202 -10.41 -14.80 2.02
N PHE A 203 -10.50 -13.52 2.40
CA PHE A 203 -11.26 -13.09 3.59
C PHE A 203 -12.73 -13.47 3.50
N LEU A 204 -13.35 -13.27 2.33
CA LEU A 204 -14.74 -13.69 2.07
C LEU A 204 -14.89 -15.20 2.26
N ALA A 205 -14.10 -16.01 1.56
CA ALA A 205 -14.14 -17.46 1.65
C ALA A 205 -13.86 -17.96 3.09
N TYR A 206 -12.90 -17.35 3.78
CA TYR A 206 -12.58 -17.65 5.17
C TYR A 206 -13.73 -17.30 6.12
N SER A 207 -14.45 -16.20 5.88
CA SER A 207 -15.63 -15.82 6.68
C SER A 207 -16.73 -16.87 6.60
N PHE A 208 -16.98 -17.42 5.42
CA PHE A 208 -17.92 -18.53 5.25
C PHE A 208 -17.40 -19.84 5.87
N LEU A 209 -16.13 -20.14 5.73
CA LEU A 209 -15.52 -21.35 6.30
C LEU A 209 -15.60 -21.36 7.84
N ARG A 210 -15.39 -20.20 8.48
CA ARG A 210 -15.33 -20.06 9.95
C ARG A 210 -16.65 -19.71 10.61
N GLY A 211 -17.58 -19.15 9.86
CA GLY A 211 -18.88 -18.74 10.36
C GLY A 211 -19.76 -19.93 10.76
N LYS A 212 -20.00 -20.10 12.06
CA LYS A 212 -20.82 -21.20 12.60
C LYS A 212 -22.32 -21.04 12.35
N ASN A 213 -22.78 -19.80 12.14
CA ASN A 213 -24.17 -19.45 11.88
C ASN A 213 -24.24 -18.16 11.05
N LYS A 214 -25.45 -17.81 10.58
CA LYS A 214 -25.68 -16.62 9.75
C LYS A 214 -25.18 -15.32 10.42
N GLN A 215 -25.34 -15.17 11.73
CA GLN A 215 -24.92 -13.98 12.48
C GLN A 215 -23.39 -13.84 12.50
N ALA A 216 -22.66 -14.93 12.70
CA ALA A 216 -21.20 -14.95 12.68
C ALA A 216 -20.64 -14.60 11.27
N ILE A 217 -21.28 -15.14 10.22
CA ILE A 217 -20.95 -14.78 8.83
C ILE A 217 -21.21 -13.30 8.61
N PHE A 218 -22.40 -12.80 8.98
CA PHE A 218 -22.76 -11.41 8.83
C PHE A 218 -21.76 -10.46 9.51
N GLN A 219 -21.35 -10.75 10.76
CA GLN A 219 -20.34 -9.95 11.45
C GLN A 219 -18.99 -9.95 10.74
N SER A 220 -18.55 -11.11 10.25
CA SER A 220 -17.30 -11.22 9.52
C SER A 220 -17.34 -10.41 8.21
N LEU A 221 -18.46 -10.45 7.48
CA LEU A 221 -18.67 -9.64 6.27
C LEU A 221 -18.78 -8.14 6.59
N SER A 222 -19.38 -7.79 7.73
CA SER A 222 -19.47 -6.39 8.19
C SER A 222 -18.08 -5.77 8.42
N ILE A 223 -17.06 -6.57 8.80
CA ILE A 223 -15.66 -6.12 8.86
C ILE A 223 -15.22 -5.59 7.51
N LEU A 224 -15.47 -6.34 6.44
CA LEU A 224 -15.04 -5.96 5.10
C LEU A 224 -15.81 -4.73 4.58
N ILE A 225 -17.12 -4.71 4.79
CA ILE A 225 -17.98 -3.58 4.40
C ILE A 225 -17.54 -2.30 5.12
N LEU A 226 -17.30 -2.39 6.44
CA LEU A 226 -16.87 -1.26 7.24
C LEU A 226 -15.52 -0.69 6.77
N GLY A 227 -14.55 -1.58 6.47
CA GLY A 227 -13.25 -1.16 5.95
C GLY A 227 -13.34 -0.50 4.57
N LEU A 228 -14.22 -0.98 3.68
CA LEU A 228 -14.51 -0.32 2.41
C LEU A 228 -15.05 1.10 2.63
N PHE A 229 -15.97 1.30 3.54
CA PHE A 229 -16.53 2.64 3.82
C PHE A 229 -15.50 3.57 4.46
N ILE A 230 -14.68 3.10 5.41
CA ILE A 230 -13.59 3.89 6.01
C ILE A 230 -12.61 4.39 4.95
N SER A 231 -12.29 3.59 3.96
CA SER A 231 -11.29 3.89 2.93
C SER A 231 -11.88 4.42 1.62
N ALA A 232 -13.19 4.72 1.57
CA ALA A 232 -13.90 5.15 0.37
C ALA A 232 -13.28 6.41 -0.25
N PHE A 233 -12.80 7.34 0.57
CA PHE A 233 -12.14 8.57 0.13
C PHE A 233 -10.95 8.33 -0.80
N PHE A 234 -10.32 7.16 -0.72
CA PHE A 234 -9.19 6.76 -1.55
C PHE A 234 -9.63 5.89 -2.74
N TRP A 235 -10.20 4.70 -2.47
CA TRP A 235 -10.40 3.72 -3.53
C TRP A 235 -11.49 4.10 -4.54
N LEU A 236 -12.52 4.85 -4.11
CA LEU A 236 -13.62 5.21 -5.00
C LEU A 236 -13.18 6.21 -6.08
N PRO A 237 -12.51 7.33 -5.75
CA PRO A 237 -11.91 8.20 -6.77
C PRO A 237 -10.86 7.47 -7.61
N ALA A 238 -10.00 6.65 -7.00
CA ALA A 238 -8.95 5.93 -7.70
C ALA A 238 -9.51 5.03 -8.83
N ILE A 239 -10.61 4.32 -8.58
CA ILE A 239 -11.25 3.47 -9.60
C ILE A 239 -11.96 4.30 -10.68
N VAL A 240 -12.75 5.29 -10.28
CA VAL A 240 -13.60 6.03 -11.22
C VAL A 240 -12.80 7.01 -12.06
N GLU A 241 -11.81 7.68 -11.48
CA GLU A 241 -10.99 8.68 -12.17
C GLU A 241 -9.80 8.07 -12.93
N ALA A 242 -9.49 6.78 -12.77
CA ALA A 242 -8.48 6.07 -13.56
C ALA A 242 -8.72 6.19 -15.08
N LYS A 243 -9.95 6.39 -15.51
CA LYS A 243 -10.31 6.63 -16.92
C LYS A 243 -9.66 7.89 -17.51
N TYR A 244 -9.22 8.83 -16.69
CA TYR A 244 -8.55 10.05 -17.10
C TYR A 244 -7.03 9.92 -17.13
N THR A 245 -6.49 8.72 -16.88
CA THR A 245 -5.06 8.43 -16.84
C THR A 245 -4.67 7.41 -17.91
N ASN A 246 -3.37 7.35 -18.19
CA ASN A 246 -2.78 6.39 -19.12
C ASN A 246 -2.64 4.97 -18.53
N ALA A 247 -3.21 4.66 -17.36
CA ALA A 247 -3.10 3.37 -16.70
C ALA A 247 -3.49 2.18 -17.58
N LYS A 248 -4.43 2.37 -18.51
CA LYS A 248 -4.85 1.33 -19.46
C LYS A 248 -3.72 0.83 -20.38
N LEU A 249 -2.70 1.65 -20.66
CA LEU A 249 -1.58 1.29 -21.54
C LEU A 249 -0.68 0.20 -20.91
N PHE A 250 -0.79 0.01 -19.59
CA PHE A 250 0.05 -0.92 -18.84
C PHE A 250 -0.63 -2.22 -18.43
N ILE A 251 -1.87 -2.45 -18.89
CA ILE A 251 -2.68 -3.62 -18.52
C ILE A 251 -2.03 -4.93 -18.97
N ASP A 252 -1.36 -4.96 -20.12
CA ASP A 252 -0.77 -6.17 -20.70
C ASP A 252 0.67 -6.46 -20.22
N MET A 253 1.22 -5.63 -19.35
CA MET A 253 2.57 -5.84 -18.80
C MET A 253 2.75 -7.18 -18.09
N PHE A 254 1.67 -7.75 -17.56
CA PHE A 254 1.71 -9.03 -16.86
C PHE A 254 2.29 -10.16 -17.72
N LYS A 255 2.11 -10.11 -19.06
CA LYS A 255 2.60 -11.16 -19.99
C LYS A 255 4.12 -11.36 -19.92
N LEU A 256 4.88 -10.32 -19.60
CA LEU A 256 6.33 -10.34 -19.50
C LEU A 256 6.85 -10.64 -18.08
N GLN A 257 5.96 -10.74 -17.09
CA GLN A 257 6.30 -10.73 -15.67
C GLN A 257 5.99 -12.05 -14.93
N PHE A 258 5.74 -13.14 -15.66
CA PHE A 258 5.60 -14.46 -15.07
C PHE A 258 6.99 -15.03 -14.73
N PRO A 259 7.30 -15.35 -13.47
CA PRO A 259 8.55 -16.05 -13.14
C PRO A 259 8.48 -17.50 -13.61
N SER A 260 9.64 -18.06 -13.92
CA SER A 260 9.75 -19.51 -14.12
C SER A 260 9.50 -20.26 -12.81
N PHE A 261 9.06 -21.52 -12.91
CA PHE A 261 8.82 -22.37 -11.73
C PHE A 261 10.03 -22.44 -10.80
N TRP A 262 11.22 -22.62 -11.37
CA TRP A 262 12.46 -22.72 -10.59
C TRP A 262 12.79 -21.44 -9.82
N LYS A 263 12.43 -20.27 -10.33
CA LYS A 263 12.57 -18.99 -9.61
C LYS A 263 11.63 -18.89 -8.41
N LEU A 264 10.49 -19.58 -8.41
CA LEU A 264 9.62 -19.66 -7.23
C LEU A 264 10.23 -20.58 -6.15
N VAL A 265 10.99 -21.60 -6.56
CA VAL A 265 11.68 -22.48 -5.63
C VAL A 265 12.90 -21.77 -5.04
N TYR A 266 13.81 -21.33 -5.90
CA TYR A 266 15.01 -20.60 -5.51
C TYR A 266 15.38 -19.58 -6.58
N SER A 267 15.60 -18.36 -6.16
CA SER A 267 16.07 -17.29 -7.02
C SER A 267 17.22 -16.54 -6.35
N PRO A 268 18.40 -16.45 -7.00
CA PRO A 268 19.49 -15.64 -6.50
C PRO A 268 19.04 -14.19 -6.29
N TRP A 269 19.65 -13.53 -5.32
CA TRP A 269 19.34 -12.14 -5.00
C TRP A 269 19.67 -11.25 -6.20
N GLY A 270 18.66 -10.53 -6.73
CA GLY A 270 18.80 -9.69 -7.90
C GLY A 270 17.91 -8.44 -7.80
N PHE A 271 18.33 -7.36 -8.47
CA PHE A 271 17.73 -6.02 -8.38
C PHE A 271 17.17 -5.52 -9.71
N GLY A 272 17.33 -6.28 -10.81
CA GLY A 272 16.83 -5.87 -12.12
C GLY A 272 15.30 -5.88 -12.23
N PRO A 273 14.71 -5.12 -13.17
CA PRO A 273 13.25 -4.95 -13.29
C PRO A 273 12.55 -6.20 -13.83
N GLU A 274 13.21 -6.97 -14.67
CA GLU A 274 12.61 -8.14 -15.30
C GLU A 274 12.87 -9.42 -14.50
N VAL A 275 11.79 -10.15 -14.24
CA VAL A 275 11.84 -11.34 -13.37
C VAL A 275 12.67 -12.48 -13.97
N ASN A 276 12.66 -12.66 -15.28
CA ASN A 276 13.32 -13.80 -15.94
C ASN A 276 14.74 -13.52 -16.43
N ARG A 277 15.24 -12.30 -16.36
CA ARG A 277 16.64 -11.99 -16.69
C ARG A 277 17.59 -12.45 -15.60
N GLU A 278 18.85 -12.71 -16.00
CA GLU A 278 19.95 -12.86 -15.07
C GLU A 278 20.10 -11.59 -14.24
N ARG A 279 20.22 -11.74 -12.90
CA ARG A 279 20.18 -10.62 -11.92
C ARG A 279 18.86 -9.82 -11.92
N GLY A 280 17.80 -10.33 -12.52
CA GLY A 280 16.46 -9.77 -12.43
C GLY A 280 15.86 -9.92 -11.04
N LEU A 281 14.67 -9.35 -10.85
CA LEU A 281 13.94 -9.45 -9.58
C LEU A 281 13.77 -10.93 -9.17
N SER A 282 13.92 -11.22 -7.87
CA SER A 282 13.95 -12.58 -7.33
C SER A 282 12.74 -12.91 -6.42
N PRO A 283 11.51 -12.90 -6.94
CA PRO A 283 10.35 -13.32 -6.17
C PRO A 283 10.37 -14.84 -6.00
N GLN A 284 10.45 -15.32 -4.77
CA GLN A 284 10.45 -16.73 -4.45
C GLN A 284 9.61 -17.04 -3.21
N ILE A 285 8.98 -18.21 -3.21
CA ILE A 285 8.38 -18.81 -2.01
C ILE A 285 9.51 -19.30 -1.10
N GLY A 286 10.58 -19.79 -1.72
CA GLY A 286 11.80 -20.26 -1.10
C GLY A 286 11.81 -21.76 -0.83
N PRO A 287 12.99 -22.41 -0.97
CA PRO A 287 13.11 -23.87 -0.84
C PRO A 287 12.72 -24.36 0.55
N MET A 288 13.03 -23.59 1.60
CA MET A 288 12.70 -23.96 2.98
C MET A 288 11.18 -23.99 3.20
N ASN A 289 10.45 -22.97 2.73
CA ASN A 289 9.00 -22.93 2.86
C ASN A 289 8.33 -24.05 2.06
N LEU A 290 8.79 -24.30 0.84
CA LEU A 290 8.26 -25.39 -0.01
C LEU A 290 8.51 -26.77 0.62
N PHE A 291 9.71 -27.00 1.15
CA PHE A 291 10.04 -28.23 1.86
C PHE A 291 9.12 -28.45 3.08
N LEU A 292 8.93 -27.41 3.88
CA LEU A 292 8.04 -27.48 5.04
C LEU A 292 6.56 -27.68 4.64
N VAL A 293 6.11 -27.10 3.52
CA VAL A 293 4.76 -27.37 2.98
C VAL A 293 4.62 -28.85 2.62
N ILE A 294 5.59 -29.43 1.91
CA ILE A 294 5.56 -30.86 1.54
C ILE A 294 5.46 -31.74 2.80
N ILE A 295 6.29 -31.49 3.81
CA ILE A 295 6.22 -32.25 5.06
C ILE A 295 4.90 -32.02 5.77
N SER A 296 4.35 -30.80 5.72
CA SER A 296 3.07 -30.48 6.38
C SER A 296 1.89 -31.29 5.83
N LEU A 297 1.99 -31.85 4.61
CA LEU A 297 0.97 -32.75 4.04
C LEU A 297 0.75 -34.01 4.89
N LEU A 298 1.74 -34.40 5.71
CA LEU A 298 1.58 -35.48 6.70
C LEU A 298 0.43 -35.20 7.69
N PHE A 299 0.03 -33.93 7.85
CA PHE A 299 -1.14 -33.56 8.66
C PHE A 299 -2.45 -34.16 8.13
N LEU A 300 -2.56 -34.40 6.83
CA LEU A 300 -3.77 -34.94 6.19
C LEU A 300 -4.06 -36.39 6.62
N PHE A 301 -3.02 -37.14 7.04
CA PHE A 301 -3.17 -38.53 7.51
C PHE A 301 -3.59 -38.61 8.98
N LYS A 302 -3.61 -37.51 9.73
CA LYS A 302 -4.06 -37.47 11.10
C LYS A 302 -5.57 -37.20 11.18
N LYS A 303 -6.30 -37.90 12.06
CA LYS A 303 -7.69 -37.56 12.39
C LYS A 303 -7.68 -36.25 13.17
N ASN A 304 -8.10 -35.15 12.56
CA ASN A 304 -8.07 -33.82 13.17
C ASN A 304 -9.24 -32.97 12.68
N GLU A 305 -9.90 -32.27 13.59
CA GLU A 305 -10.99 -31.33 13.28
C GLU A 305 -10.54 -30.17 12.39
N SER A 306 -9.26 -29.83 12.41
CA SER A 306 -8.67 -28.76 11.58
C SER A 306 -8.38 -29.18 10.12
N LYS A 307 -8.74 -30.41 9.71
CA LYS A 307 -8.48 -30.92 8.35
C LYS A 307 -9.14 -30.07 7.27
N LYS A 308 -10.38 -29.60 7.48
CA LYS A 308 -11.07 -28.70 6.53
C LYS A 308 -10.32 -27.38 6.35
N LEU A 309 -9.80 -26.83 7.44
CA LEU A 309 -9.02 -25.61 7.42
C LEU A 309 -7.67 -25.81 6.70
N PHE A 310 -7.01 -26.93 6.93
CA PHE A 310 -5.78 -27.29 6.22
C PHE A 310 -6.02 -27.41 4.71
N ILE A 311 -7.09 -28.12 4.30
CA ILE A 311 -7.45 -28.26 2.88
C ILE A 311 -7.76 -26.89 2.27
N PHE A 312 -8.48 -26.01 2.95
CA PHE A 312 -8.73 -24.65 2.47
C PHE A 312 -7.43 -23.90 2.17
N TRP A 313 -6.49 -23.88 3.11
CA TRP A 313 -5.22 -23.18 2.91
C TRP A 313 -4.32 -23.88 1.88
N PHE A 314 -4.42 -25.20 1.75
CA PHE A 314 -3.72 -25.93 0.70
C PHE A 314 -4.25 -25.58 -0.69
N VAL A 315 -5.56 -25.44 -0.84
CA VAL A 315 -6.18 -24.97 -2.08
C VAL A 315 -5.76 -23.52 -2.38
N VAL A 316 -5.76 -22.62 -1.38
CA VAL A 316 -5.27 -21.24 -1.55
C VAL A 316 -3.80 -21.24 -1.99
N PHE A 317 -2.95 -22.08 -1.37
CA PHE A 317 -1.54 -22.21 -1.75
C PHE A 317 -1.38 -22.68 -3.20
N LEU A 318 -2.09 -23.74 -3.59
CA LEU A 318 -2.01 -24.29 -4.95
C LEU A 318 -2.51 -23.29 -6.00
N LEU A 319 -3.69 -22.72 -5.80
CA LEU A 319 -4.28 -21.78 -6.75
C LEU A 319 -3.42 -20.52 -6.90
N SER A 320 -2.95 -19.95 -5.78
CA SER A 320 -2.06 -18.78 -5.84
C SER A 320 -0.74 -19.10 -6.52
N THR A 321 -0.14 -20.28 -6.27
CA THR A 321 1.10 -20.69 -6.92
C THR A 321 0.90 -20.93 -8.42
N LEU A 322 -0.21 -21.53 -8.84
CA LEU A 322 -0.55 -21.71 -10.25
C LEU A 322 -0.77 -20.37 -10.96
N LEU A 323 -1.41 -19.41 -10.31
CA LEU A 323 -1.66 -18.07 -10.88
C LEU A 323 -0.37 -17.25 -11.09
N ILE A 324 0.75 -17.60 -10.44
CA ILE A 324 2.04 -16.96 -10.65
C ILE A 324 2.72 -17.50 -11.92
N LEU A 325 2.38 -18.69 -12.37
CA LEU A 325 3.05 -19.36 -13.49
C LEU A 325 2.41 -19.01 -14.85
N ASN A 326 3.21 -18.98 -15.89
CA ASN A 326 2.77 -18.64 -17.25
C ASN A 326 1.61 -19.50 -17.77
N ILE A 327 1.46 -20.73 -17.27
CA ILE A 327 0.32 -21.61 -17.62
C ILE A 327 -1.04 -20.97 -17.29
N SER A 328 -1.07 -20.00 -16.37
CA SER A 328 -2.29 -19.29 -15.99
C SER A 328 -2.64 -18.08 -16.89
N THR A 329 -1.85 -17.80 -17.93
CA THR A 329 -2.11 -16.68 -18.87
C THR A 329 -3.55 -16.60 -19.34
N PRO A 330 -4.24 -17.70 -19.73
CA PRO A 330 -5.65 -17.62 -20.14
C PRO A 330 -6.58 -17.08 -19.04
N VAL A 331 -6.29 -17.41 -17.75
CA VAL A 331 -7.07 -16.89 -16.62
C VAL A 331 -6.85 -15.39 -16.46
N TRP A 332 -5.61 -14.91 -16.63
CA TRP A 332 -5.27 -13.49 -16.60
C TRP A 332 -5.95 -12.72 -17.72
N GLU A 333 -6.08 -13.32 -18.92
CA GLU A 333 -6.74 -12.68 -20.06
C GLU A 333 -8.25 -12.56 -19.90
N ILE A 334 -8.88 -13.50 -19.19
CA ILE A 334 -10.34 -13.52 -18.99
C ILE A 334 -10.75 -12.66 -17.78
N VAL A 335 -9.90 -12.59 -16.72
CA VAL A 335 -10.25 -11.94 -15.46
C VAL A 335 -9.68 -10.51 -15.40
N PRO A 336 -10.50 -9.45 -15.63
CA PRO A 336 -10.00 -8.08 -15.77
C PRO A 336 -9.22 -7.57 -14.56
N PHE A 337 -9.63 -7.96 -13.34
CA PHE A 337 -8.94 -7.46 -12.14
C PHE A 337 -7.53 -8.04 -12.00
N LEU A 338 -7.23 -9.24 -12.51
CA LEU A 338 -5.87 -9.78 -12.51
C LEU A 338 -4.95 -8.93 -13.40
N LYS A 339 -5.44 -8.50 -14.57
CA LYS A 339 -4.67 -7.60 -15.46
C LYS A 339 -4.25 -6.31 -14.75
N SER A 340 -5.12 -5.77 -13.89
CA SER A 340 -4.82 -4.55 -13.13
C SER A 340 -3.69 -4.70 -12.11
N LEU A 341 -3.32 -5.94 -11.76
CA LEU A 341 -2.18 -6.22 -10.87
C LEU A 341 -0.82 -5.99 -11.56
N GLN A 342 -0.76 -6.01 -12.89
CA GLN A 342 0.43 -5.83 -13.74
C GLN A 342 1.52 -6.90 -13.56
N TYR A 343 1.67 -7.48 -12.35
CA TYR A 343 2.77 -8.36 -11.99
C TYR A 343 2.29 -9.65 -11.33
N PRO A 344 2.28 -10.80 -12.04
CA PRO A 344 1.89 -12.10 -11.47
C PRO A 344 2.67 -12.49 -10.21
N TRP A 345 3.94 -12.13 -10.13
CA TRP A 345 4.79 -12.43 -8.99
C TRP A 345 4.35 -11.74 -7.68
N ARG A 346 3.47 -10.72 -7.71
CA ARG A 346 2.87 -10.15 -6.47
C ARG A 346 2.05 -11.19 -5.71
N ILE A 347 1.53 -12.19 -6.39
CA ILE A 347 0.75 -13.29 -5.77
C ILE A 347 1.65 -14.19 -4.89
N VAL A 348 2.99 -14.11 -5.01
CA VAL A 348 3.94 -14.81 -4.10
C VAL A 348 3.66 -14.45 -2.63
N GLY A 349 3.18 -13.23 -2.34
CA GLY A 349 2.75 -12.85 -1.00
C GLY A 349 1.64 -13.77 -0.45
N ILE A 350 0.66 -14.15 -1.27
CA ILE A 350 -0.41 -15.10 -0.89
C ILE A 350 0.15 -16.51 -0.71
N SER A 351 0.94 -16.99 -1.69
CA SER A 351 1.50 -18.35 -1.63
C SER A 351 2.39 -18.52 -0.40
N SER A 352 3.24 -17.54 -0.09
CA SER A 352 4.08 -17.53 1.11
C SER A 352 3.24 -17.49 2.40
N PHE A 353 2.20 -16.66 2.44
CA PHE A 353 1.27 -16.60 3.56
C PHE A 353 0.60 -17.95 3.80
N ALA A 354 0.00 -18.54 2.76
CA ALA A 354 -0.69 -19.83 2.84
C ALA A 354 0.26 -20.96 3.22
N ALA A 355 1.49 -20.98 2.67
CA ALA A 355 2.54 -21.93 3.03
C ALA A 355 2.80 -21.92 4.55
N VAL A 356 3.00 -20.74 5.12
CA VAL A 356 3.28 -20.62 6.57
C VAL A 356 2.07 -21.00 7.41
N VAL A 357 0.84 -20.75 6.96
CA VAL A 357 -0.37 -21.22 7.67
C VAL A 357 -0.43 -22.75 7.70
N LEU A 358 -0.17 -23.41 6.55
CA LEU A 358 -0.13 -24.88 6.48
C LEU A 358 0.89 -25.47 7.45
N VAL A 359 2.11 -24.91 7.43
CA VAL A 359 3.18 -25.29 8.35
C VAL A 359 2.78 -25.08 9.81
N SER A 360 2.17 -23.95 10.13
CA SER A 360 1.72 -23.62 11.50
C SER A 360 0.65 -24.59 12.02
N LEU A 361 -0.27 -25.02 11.16
CA LEU A 361 -1.27 -26.04 11.49
C LEU A 361 -0.63 -27.40 11.78
N TRP A 362 0.38 -27.79 10.97
CA TRP A 362 1.11 -29.05 11.14
C TRP A 362 2.00 -29.01 12.38
N LEU A 363 2.67 -27.90 12.68
CA LEU A 363 3.57 -27.73 13.84
C LEU A 363 2.93 -28.09 15.17
N ARG A 364 1.62 -27.96 15.30
CA ARG A 364 0.87 -28.41 16.49
C ARG A 364 1.10 -29.89 16.82
N SER A 365 1.37 -30.72 15.80
CA SER A 365 1.58 -32.16 15.96
C SER A 365 3.07 -32.58 15.95
N VAL A 366 3.99 -31.61 15.94
CA VAL A 366 5.44 -31.81 15.91
C VAL A 366 6.00 -31.69 17.33
N ASN A 367 6.95 -32.54 17.69
CA ASN A 367 7.60 -32.45 19.00
C ASN A 367 8.57 -31.24 19.07
N ASN A 368 8.96 -30.87 20.28
CA ASN A 368 9.75 -29.66 20.52
C ASN A 368 11.16 -29.72 19.92
N PHE A 369 11.77 -30.91 19.81
CA PHE A 369 13.08 -31.07 19.19
C PHE A 369 13.05 -30.64 17.71
N PHE A 370 12.08 -31.17 16.95
CA PHE A 370 11.92 -30.77 15.54
C PHE A 370 11.48 -29.32 15.38
N ARG A 371 10.66 -28.77 16.28
CA ARG A 371 10.32 -27.33 16.30
C ARG A 371 11.56 -26.45 16.45
N LEU A 372 12.48 -26.82 17.36
CA LEU A 372 13.75 -26.12 17.53
C LEU A 372 14.68 -26.28 16.33
N ALA A 373 14.73 -27.46 15.74
CA ALA A 373 15.52 -27.69 14.51
C ALA A 373 15.00 -26.82 13.34
N ILE A 374 13.69 -26.70 13.15
CA ILE A 374 13.08 -25.82 12.15
C ILE A 374 13.40 -24.35 12.45
N LEU A 375 13.31 -23.93 13.72
CA LEU A 375 13.69 -22.58 14.13
C LEU A 375 15.14 -22.25 13.76
N ALA A 376 16.07 -23.13 14.13
CA ALA A 376 17.49 -22.95 13.82
C ALA A 376 17.72 -22.90 12.30
N ALA A 377 17.12 -23.82 11.55
CA ALA A 377 17.25 -23.88 10.10
C ALA A 377 16.75 -22.60 9.40
N ILE A 378 15.57 -22.06 9.81
CA ILE A 378 15.04 -20.85 9.17
C ILE A 378 15.84 -19.60 9.54
N LEU A 379 16.34 -19.50 10.78
CA LEU A 379 17.21 -18.39 11.18
C LEU A 379 18.51 -18.40 10.37
N ILE A 380 19.17 -19.56 10.25
CA ILE A 380 20.40 -19.71 9.46
C ILE A 380 20.14 -19.40 7.98
N TYR A 381 19.07 -19.95 7.41
CA TYR A 381 18.68 -19.71 6.03
C TYR A 381 18.44 -18.21 5.75
N SER A 382 17.88 -17.49 6.71
CA SER A 382 17.51 -16.08 6.52
C SER A 382 18.69 -15.11 6.59
N ILE A 383 19.84 -15.51 7.15
CA ILE A 383 21.05 -14.67 7.23
C ILE A 383 21.53 -14.21 5.84
N GLN A 384 21.35 -15.03 4.81
CA GLN A 384 21.74 -14.67 3.44
C GLN A 384 21.07 -13.40 2.92
N PHE A 385 19.87 -13.05 3.43
CA PHE A 385 19.10 -11.88 3.01
C PHE A 385 19.54 -10.57 3.70
N LEU A 386 20.49 -10.63 4.63
CA LEU A 386 21.10 -9.45 5.27
C LEU A 386 22.20 -8.79 4.43
N LYS A 387 22.53 -9.35 3.28
CA LYS A 387 23.50 -8.75 2.35
C LYS A 387 22.89 -7.54 1.65
N VAL A 388 23.18 -6.37 2.16
CA VAL A 388 22.65 -5.09 1.68
C VAL A 388 23.82 -4.23 1.19
N ASN A 389 23.69 -3.68 -0.02
CA ASN A 389 24.61 -2.67 -0.54
C ASN A 389 24.11 -1.29 -0.16
N TYR A 390 25.02 -0.38 0.20
CA TYR A 390 24.66 0.98 0.60
C TYR A 390 25.04 2.00 -0.47
N ILE A 391 24.21 3.03 -0.58
CA ILE A 391 24.43 4.24 -1.36
C ILE A 391 24.45 5.45 -0.43
N PRO A 392 25.15 6.54 -0.75
CA PRO A 392 25.13 7.74 0.07
C PRO A 392 23.71 8.26 0.31
N SER A 393 23.41 8.63 1.55
CA SER A 393 22.14 9.28 1.89
C SER A 393 21.98 10.60 1.17
N LYS A 394 20.75 10.92 0.81
CA LYS A 394 20.38 12.16 0.11
C LYS A 394 19.53 13.06 1.02
N PRO A 395 19.68 14.39 0.89
CA PRO A 395 18.87 15.33 1.65
C PRO A 395 17.42 15.32 1.17
N ASP A 396 16.48 15.75 2.02
CA ASP A 396 15.05 15.82 1.70
C ASP A 396 14.78 16.67 0.44
N SER A 397 15.61 17.70 0.19
CA SER A 397 15.53 18.53 -1.01
C SER A 397 15.72 17.76 -2.32
N PHE A 398 16.49 16.66 -2.31
CA PHE A 398 16.60 15.77 -3.46
C PHE A 398 15.26 15.13 -3.80
N TYR A 399 14.55 14.63 -2.78
CA TYR A 399 13.27 13.95 -2.95
C TYR A 399 12.12 14.89 -3.30
N PHE A 400 12.14 16.11 -2.75
CA PHE A 400 11.17 17.15 -3.09
C PHE A 400 11.35 17.73 -4.49
N ASN A 401 12.52 17.58 -5.09
CA ASN A 401 12.80 17.98 -6.47
C ASN A 401 12.94 16.78 -7.43
N TYR A 402 12.42 15.63 -7.04
CA TYR A 402 12.48 14.43 -7.86
C TYR A 402 11.62 14.60 -9.11
N SER A 403 12.21 14.40 -10.29
CA SER A 403 11.57 14.73 -11.56
C SER A 403 10.50 13.71 -12.00
N SER A 404 10.73 12.42 -11.73
CA SER A 404 9.83 11.36 -12.21
C SER A 404 8.58 11.23 -11.37
N THR A 405 7.43 10.93 -11.98
CA THR A 405 6.15 10.67 -11.28
C THR A 405 6.03 9.24 -10.82
N THR A 406 6.38 8.30 -11.68
CA THR A 406 6.28 6.87 -11.45
C THR A 406 7.48 6.18 -12.05
N TYR A 407 7.78 4.99 -11.58
CA TYR A 407 8.87 4.18 -12.11
C TYR A 407 8.60 3.70 -13.56
N TYR A 408 7.33 3.46 -13.89
CA TYR A 408 6.89 3.04 -15.22
C TYR A 408 6.15 4.19 -15.92
N HIS A 409 6.92 5.19 -16.37
CA HIS A 409 6.54 6.08 -17.46
C HIS A 409 5.05 6.42 -17.58
N SER A 410 4.56 7.31 -16.72
CA SER A 410 3.33 8.02 -17.05
C SER A 410 2.01 7.28 -16.85
N GLU A 411 1.96 6.18 -16.07
CA GLU A 411 0.68 5.50 -15.81
C GLU A 411 -0.35 6.42 -15.12
N ALA A 412 0.11 7.35 -14.27
CA ALA A 412 -0.73 8.35 -13.64
C ALA A 412 -0.89 9.65 -14.45
N SER A 413 -0.18 9.77 -15.58
CA SER A 413 -0.30 10.96 -16.43
C SER A 413 -1.66 11.03 -17.09
N PRO A 414 -2.26 12.24 -17.17
CA PRO A 414 -3.54 12.40 -17.83
C PRO A 414 -3.50 12.02 -19.32
N ILE A 415 -4.61 11.50 -19.83
CA ILE A 415 -4.78 11.10 -21.23
C ILE A 415 -4.63 12.26 -22.24
N TRP A 416 -4.65 13.49 -21.75
CA TRP A 416 -4.52 14.70 -22.59
C TRP A 416 -3.06 15.08 -22.85
N THR A 417 -2.11 14.48 -22.11
CA THR A 417 -0.66 14.63 -22.33
C THR A 417 -0.13 13.43 -23.12
N ALA A 418 1.06 13.58 -23.72
CA ALA A 418 1.77 12.47 -24.36
C ALA A 418 2.52 11.57 -23.35
N GLY A 419 2.31 11.78 -22.06
CA GLY A 419 3.02 11.15 -20.95
C GLY A 419 3.59 12.20 -20.01
N ASP A 420 4.63 11.84 -19.23
CA ASP A 420 5.38 12.78 -18.41
C ASP A 420 6.28 13.68 -19.27
N PHE A 421 6.51 14.89 -18.79
CA PHE A 421 7.45 15.83 -19.44
C PHE A 421 8.90 15.37 -19.25
N GLY A 422 9.82 15.81 -20.13
CA GLY A 422 11.23 15.47 -20.08
C GLY A 422 12.11 16.53 -19.39
N ASP A 423 11.62 17.78 -19.31
CA ASP A 423 12.37 18.94 -18.83
C ASP A 423 11.49 19.86 -17.98
N TYR A 424 12.13 20.65 -17.12
CA TYR A 424 11.46 21.70 -16.35
C TYR A 424 10.96 22.83 -17.23
N PRO A 425 9.80 23.44 -16.94
CA PRO A 425 9.33 24.62 -17.66
C PRO A 425 10.28 25.81 -17.41
N LYS A 426 10.53 26.60 -18.44
CA LYS A 426 11.38 27.83 -18.34
C LYS A 426 10.78 28.83 -17.35
N LYS A 427 9.45 28.93 -17.33
CA LYS A 427 8.68 29.75 -16.39
C LYS A 427 7.48 28.94 -15.91
N ASN A 428 7.05 29.18 -14.69
CA ASN A 428 5.85 28.51 -14.18
C ASN A 428 4.57 29.01 -14.86
N ILE A 429 4.57 30.31 -15.23
CA ILE A 429 3.42 30.98 -15.84
C ILE A 429 3.95 31.84 -17.00
N GLU A 430 3.26 31.81 -18.13
CA GLU A 430 3.68 32.51 -19.37
C GLU A 430 2.48 33.18 -20.03
N ILE A 431 2.69 34.35 -20.66
CA ILE A 431 1.74 34.95 -21.59
C ILE A 431 2.08 34.38 -22.96
N ILE A 432 1.15 33.60 -23.53
CA ILE A 432 1.35 32.95 -24.85
C ILE A 432 0.72 33.74 -26.00
N SER A 433 -0.20 34.68 -25.69
CA SER A 433 -0.79 35.59 -26.66
C SER A 433 -1.20 36.90 -25.99
N GLY A 434 -1.10 38.02 -26.72
CA GLY A 434 -1.38 39.37 -26.22
C GLY A 434 -0.14 40.08 -25.69
N GLN A 435 -0.32 41.36 -25.26
CA GLN A 435 0.72 42.21 -24.67
C GLN A 435 0.42 42.48 -23.21
N GLY A 436 1.39 42.22 -22.33
CA GLY A 436 1.21 42.40 -20.89
C GLY A 436 2.37 41.86 -20.06
N SER A 437 2.23 41.91 -18.75
CA SER A 437 3.21 41.42 -17.77
C SER A 437 2.57 40.60 -16.69
N ILE A 438 3.35 39.71 -16.09
CA ILE A 438 2.98 38.91 -14.93
C ILE A 438 3.78 39.43 -13.74
N ASN A 439 3.11 39.78 -12.66
CA ASN A 439 3.73 40.31 -11.45
C ASN A 439 3.37 39.39 -10.25
N ALA A 440 4.23 39.39 -9.23
CA ALA A 440 4.02 38.75 -7.92
C ALA A 440 3.31 37.40 -8.00
N SER A 441 4.07 36.31 -8.11
CA SER A 441 3.50 34.96 -8.12
C SER A 441 3.81 34.21 -6.82
N LYS A 442 2.79 33.56 -6.24
CA LYS A 442 2.92 32.55 -5.18
C LYS A 442 2.45 31.22 -5.72
N ARG A 443 3.25 30.17 -5.54
CA ARG A 443 2.92 28.83 -5.99
C ARG A 443 3.05 27.83 -4.84
N LYS A 444 1.97 27.18 -4.51
CA LYS A 444 1.89 25.98 -3.69
C LYS A 444 1.56 24.77 -4.56
N SER A 445 1.58 23.58 -4.01
CA SER A 445 1.29 22.36 -4.78
C SER A 445 -0.08 22.41 -5.49
N ASN A 446 -1.11 22.93 -4.84
CA ASN A 446 -2.49 22.93 -5.33
C ASN A 446 -3.11 24.31 -5.52
N ILE A 447 -2.37 25.40 -5.30
CA ILE A 447 -2.84 26.78 -5.42
C ILE A 447 -1.75 27.64 -6.02
N HIS A 448 -2.05 28.33 -7.14
CA HIS A 448 -1.19 29.33 -7.74
C HIS A 448 -1.91 30.69 -7.74
N GLU A 449 -1.26 31.73 -7.22
CA GLU A 449 -1.81 33.09 -7.16
C GLU A 449 -0.83 34.05 -7.79
N PHE A 450 -1.28 34.91 -8.71
CA PHE A 450 -0.47 35.90 -9.38
C PHE A 450 -1.33 37.02 -9.95
N THR A 451 -0.72 38.18 -10.22
CA THR A 451 -1.37 39.28 -10.90
C THR A 451 -0.87 39.39 -12.34
N VAL A 452 -1.77 39.74 -13.24
CA VAL A 452 -1.49 39.96 -14.66
C VAL A 452 -1.96 41.35 -15.04
N LYS A 453 -1.10 42.11 -15.75
CA LYS A 453 -1.47 43.41 -16.31
C LYS A 453 -1.44 43.29 -17.83
N GLY A 454 -2.61 43.27 -18.46
CA GLY A 454 -2.78 43.17 -19.92
C GLY A 454 -3.02 44.53 -20.58
N GLU A 455 -2.20 44.89 -21.55
CA GLU A 455 -2.46 46.02 -22.46
C GLU A 455 -3.52 45.62 -23.49
N THR A 456 -3.60 44.35 -23.81
CA THR A 456 -4.62 43.70 -24.64
C THR A 456 -5.25 42.56 -23.87
N ALA A 457 -6.26 41.89 -24.43
CA ALA A 457 -6.69 40.58 -23.93
C ALA A 457 -5.50 39.60 -24.03
N LEU A 458 -5.32 38.79 -22.98
CA LEU A 458 -4.20 37.86 -22.86
C LEU A 458 -4.68 36.42 -22.92
N GLU A 459 -3.85 35.55 -23.45
CA GLU A 459 -3.90 34.11 -23.23
C GLU A 459 -2.73 33.71 -22.34
N VAL A 460 -3.04 33.09 -21.19
CA VAL A 460 -2.07 32.74 -20.15
C VAL A 460 -1.95 31.24 -20.07
N LEU A 461 -0.72 30.75 -20.00
CA LEU A 461 -0.32 29.37 -19.75
C LEU A 461 0.17 29.25 -18.31
N ASP A 462 -0.47 28.40 -17.52
CA ASP A 462 0.10 27.86 -16.29
C ASP A 462 0.71 26.48 -16.63
N ASN A 463 2.01 26.35 -16.47
CA ASN A 463 2.76 25.13 -16.74
C ASN A 463 2.44 24.05 -15.69
N THR A 464 1.17 23.70 -15.63
CA THR A 464 0.57 22.65 -14.78
C THR A 464 -0.26 21.73 -15.64
N VAL A 465 -0.08 20.43 -15.45
CA VAL A 465 -0.88 19.41 -16.12
C VAL A 465 -2.34 19.52 -15.69
N TYR A 466 -3.24 19.58 -16.65
CA TYR A 466 -4.67 19.57 -16.36
C TYR A 466 -5.14 18.21 -15.88
N PHE A 467 -5.93 18.22 -14.82
CA PHE A 467 -6.73 17.09 -14.35
C PHE A 467 -8.07 17.60 -13.79
N PRO A 468 -9.16 16.82 -13.84
CA PRO A 468 -10.43 17.24 -13.27
C PRO A 468 -10.30 17.64 -11.78
N GLY A 469 -10.74 18.87 -11.47
CA GLY A 469 -10.56 19.51 -10.17
C GLY A 469 -9.85 20.85 -10.25
N TRP A 470 -9.03 21.09 -11.30
CA TRP A 470 -8.46 22.40 -11.54
C TRP A 470 -9.52 23.43 -11.94
N GLN A 471 -9.45 24.60 -11.37
CA GLN A 471 -10.30 25.78 -11.65
C GLN A 471 -9.43 27.01 -11.75
N VAL A 472 -9.78 27.91 -12.67
CA VAL A 472 -9.17 29.22 -12.81
C VAL A 472 -10.17 30.28 -12.41
N LEU A 473 -9.77 31.20 -11.55
CA LEU A 473 -10.55 32.36 -11.12
C LEU A 473 -9.80 33.62 -11.56
N VAL A 474 -10.50 34.49 -12.29
CA VAL A 474 -10.07 35.85 -12.64
C VAL A 474 -10.90 36.82 -11.82
N ASP A 475 -10.28 37.56 -10.91
CA ASP A 475 -10.95 38.45 -9.93
C ASP A 475 -12.09 37.75 -9.17
N GLY A 476 -11.91 36.46 -8.85
CA GLY A 476 -12.91 35.64 -8.18
C GLY A 476 -13.95 35.01 -9.10
N GLY A 477 -14.06 35.43 -10.36
CA GLY A 477 -14.96 34.83 -11.37
C GLY A 477 -14.34 33.60 -12.04
N LYS A 478 -15.13 32.50 -12.17
CA LYS A 478 -14.65 31.29 -12.87
C LYS A 478 -14.44 31.54 -14.35
N THR A 479 -13.27 31.15 -14.83
CA THR A 479 -12.86 31.24 -16.24
C THR A 479 -12.68 29.84 -16.79
N PRO A 480 -13.15 29.55 -18.03
CA PRO A 480 -12.92 28.27 -18.68
C PRO A 480 -11.43 27.96 -18.86
N ILE A 481 -11.07 26.69 -18.59
CA ILE A 481 -9.74 26.18 -18.87
C ILE A 481 -9.74 25.54 -20.25
N GLU A 482 -8.81 25.95 -21.11
CA GLU A 482 -8.45 25.25 -22.33
C GLU A 482 -7.22 24.40 -22.05
N PHE A 483 -7.33 23.07 -22.23
CA PHE A 483 -6.24 22.12 -21.99
C PHE A 483 -5.92 21.26 -23.22
N GLN A 484 -6.60 21.51 -24.35
CA GLN A 484 -6.35 20.83 -25.62
C GLN A 484 -5.75 21.76 -26.68
N ASN A 485 -5.16 22.87 -26.23
CA ASN A 485 -4.41 23.78 -27.08
C ASN A 485 -3.35 23.01 -27.89
N ALA A 486 -3.28 23.22 -29.20
CA ALA A 486 -2.42 22.45 -30.10
C ALA A 486 -0.92 22.52 -29.72
N TYR A 487 -0.46 23.66 -29.18
CA TYR A 487 0.94 23.89 -28.79
C TYR A 487 1.23 23.58 -27.32
N HIS A 488 0.20 23.53 -26.45
CA HIS A 488 0.33 23.33 -25.01
C HIS A 488 -0.62 22.23 -24.51
N ARG A 489 -0.70 21.15 -25.28
CA ARG A 489 -1.63 20.05 -25.02
C ARG A 489 -1.44 19.46 -23.63
N GLY A 490 -2.56 19.38 -22.89
CA GLY A 490 -2.60 18.83 -21.54
C GLY A 490 -2.22 19.82 -20.44
N LEU A 491 -1.79 21.05 -20.78
CA LEU A 491 -1.50 22.10 -19.81
C LEU A 491 -2.68 23.07 -19.65
N ILE A 492 -2.71 23.79 -18.54
CA ILE A 492 -3.77 24.73 -18.21
C ILE A 492 -3.54 26.04 -18.98
N THR A 493 -4.39 26.36 -19.95
CA THR A 493 -4.42 27.67 -20.60
C THR A 493 -5.78 28.33 -20.39
N PHE A 494 -5.83 29.66 -20.34
CA PHE A 494 -7.06 30.43 -20.10
C PHE A 494 -6.89 31.87 -20.59
N ARG A 495 -8.03 32.52 -20.84
CA ARG A 495 -8.08 33.91 -21.31
C ARG A 495 -8.30 34.88 -20.16
N VAL A 496 -7.60 36.03 -20.22
CA VAL A 496 -7.71 37.14 -19.28
C VAL A 496 -8.05 38.40 -20.08
N PRO A 497 -9.07 39.19 -19.69
CA PRO A 497 -9.39 40.45 -20.37
C PRO A 497 -8.25 41.45 -20.28
N LYS A 498 -8.34 42.57 -21.06
CA LYS A 498 -7.46 43.71 -20.90
C LYS A 498 -7.67 44.34 -19.52
N GLY A 499 -6.56 44.71 -18.85
CA GLY A 499 -6.61 45.29 -17.49
C GLY A 499 -5.64 44.65 -16.55
N GLU A 500 -5.77 44.99 -15.27
CA GLU A 500 -5.04 44.36 -14.18
C GLU A 500 -5.98 43.42 -13.43
N HIS A 501 -5.56 42.15 -13.34
CA HIS A 501 -6.42 41.08 -12.81
C HIS A 501 -5.66 40.21 -11.80
N LEU A 502 -6.33 39.82 -10.72
CA LEU A 502 -5.86 38.80 -9.79
C LEU A 502 -6.28 37.43 -10.29
N ILE A 503 -5.31 36.56 -10.54
CA ILE A 503 -5.53 35.21 -11.01
C ILE A 503 -5.31 34.23 -9.86
N LYS A 504 -6.23 33.27 -9.74
CA LYS A 504 -6.09 32.16 -8.81
C LYS A 504 -6.40 30.85 -9.53
N VAL A 505 -5.41 29.95 -9.61
CA VAL A 505 -5.53 28.61 -10.17
C VAL A 505 -5.52 27.63 -9.01
N ILE A 506 -6.62 26.85 -8.85
CA ILE A 506 -6.84 26.03 -7.65
C ILE A 506 -7.22 24.62 -8.05
N PHE A 507 -6.59 23.62 -7.42
CA PHE A 507 -7.04 22.23 -7.47
C PHE A 507 -7.97 21.95 -6.28
N GLY A 508 -9.23 21.66 -6.58
CA GLY A 508 -10.28 21.38 -5.61
C GLY A 508 -10.85 19.97 -5.73
N GLU A 509 -11.72 19.62 -4.81
CA GLU A 509 -12.43 18.35 -4.82
C GLU A 509 -13.48 18.31 -5.94
N SER A 510 -13.50 17.21 -6.70
CA SER A 510 -14.60 16.91 -7.61
C SER A 510 -15.84 16.46 -6.82
N PRO A 511 -17.06 16.55 -7.38
CA PRO A 511 -18.26 16.01 -6.72
C PRO A 511 -18.13 14.56 -6.28
N LEU A 512 -17.42 13.74 -7.08
CA LEU A 512 -17.13 12.34 -6.76
C LEU A 512 -16.23 12.21 -5.53
N ARG A 513 -15.14 12.99 -5.47
CA ARG A 513 -14.19 12.95 -4.36
C ARG A 513 -14.86 13.44 -3.08
N LEU A 514 -15.61 14.54 -3.15
CA LEU A 514 -16.38 15.04 -2.01
C LEU A 514 -17.39 14.00 -1.49
N PHE A 515 -18.09 13.31 -2.38
CA PHE A 515 -19.00 12.22 -2.00
C PHE A 515 -18.25 11.07 -1.30
N ALA A 516 -17.09 10.66 -1.83
CA ALA A 516 -16.26 9.63 -1.23
C ALA A 516 -15.71 10.03 0.14
N ASP A 517 -15.29 11.29 0.29
CA ASP A 517 -14.84 11.86 1.57
C ASP A 517 -15.96 11.86 2.62
N LEU A 518 -17.17 12.26 2.22
CA LEU A 518 -18.35 12.24 3.10
C LEU A 518 -18.68 10.82 3.59
N ILE A 519 -18.60 9.79 2.72
CA ILE A 519 -18.81 8.40 3.14
C ILE A 519 -17.80 8.03 4.24
N SER A 520 -16.52 8.31 4.03
CA SER A 520 -15.48 7.95 4.99
C SER A 520 -15.62 8.71 6.30
N LEU A 521 -15.84 10.03 6.24
CA LEU A 521 -16.01 10.87 7.42
C LEU A 521 -17.26 10.48 8.22
N THR A 522 -18.39 10.24 7.55
CA THR A 522 -19.63 9.80 8.21
C THR A 522 -19.42 8.45 8.89
N THR A 523 -18.71 7.52 8.22
CA THR A 523 -18.41 6.20 8.79
C THR A 523 -17.55 6.33 10.05
N LEU A 524 -16.48 7.14 10.01
CA LEU A 524 -15.61 7.37 11.18
C LEU A 524 -16.39 8.06 12.31
N PHE A 525 -17.25 9.00 11.99
CA PHE A 525 -18.12 9.68 12.98
C PHE A 525 -19.10 8.70 13.64
N CYS A 526 -19.74 7.82 12.85
CA CYS A 526 -20.62 6.77 13.39
C CYS A 526 -19.86 5.82 14.31
N ILE A 527 -18.64 5.39 13.94
CA ILE A 527 -17.79 4.56 14.80
C ILE A 527 -17.50 5.28 16.13
N PHE A 528 -17.12 6.55 16.07
CA PHE A 528 -16.83 7.36 17.25
C PHE A 528 -18.05 7.46 18.17
N LEU A 529 -19.24 7.73 17.63
CA LEU A 529 -20.49 7.76 18.39
C LEU A 529 -20.79 6.41 19.04
N LEU A 530 -20.65 5.31 18.31
CA LEU A 530 -20.89 3.96 18.85
C LEU A 530 -19.95 3.64 20.03
N ILE A 531 -18.68 4.05 19.95
CA ILE A 531 -17.72 3.87 21.06
C ILE A 531 -18.14 4.72 22.27
N LEU A 532 -18.52 5.97 22.08
CA LEU A 532 -18.95 6.88 23.15
C LEU A 532 -20.25 6.40 23.84
N LEU A 533 -21.26 6.03 23.05
CA LEU A 533 -22.56 5.57 23.57
C LEU A 533 -22.40 4.28 24.39
N LYS A 534 -21.58 3.36 23.92
CA LYS A 534 -21.29 2.11 24.65
C LYS A 534 -20.62 2.39 25.98
N SER A 535 -19.63 3.28 26.02
CA SER A 535 -18.94 3.66 27.26
C SER A 535 -19.88 4.34 28.28
N LYS A 536 -20.86 5.11 27.82
CA LYS A 536 -21.90 5.72 28.68
C LYS A 536 -22.89 4.68 29.21
N LEU A 537 -23.33 3.74 28.36
CA LEU A 537 -24.23 2.64 28.77
C LEU A 537 -23.56 1.72 29.78
N GLU A 538 -22.30 1.33 29.59
CA GLU A 538 -21.56 0.51 30.55
C GLU A 538 -21.39 1.23 31.91
N LYS A 539 -21.15 2.55 31.92
CA LYS A 539 -21.07 3.36 33.15
C LYS A 539 -22.42 3.53 33.85
N LEU A 540 -23.53 3.57 33.11
CA LEU A 540 -24.88 3.60 33.68
C LEU A 540 -25.26 2.26 34.32
N ILE A 541 -24.95 1.15 33.66
CA ILE A 541 -25.22 -0.20 34.17
C ILE A 541 -24.39 -0.52 35.43
N LEU A 542 -23.18 0.05 35.56
CA LEU A 542 -22.35 -0.09 36.75
C LEU A 542 -22.80 0.79 37.94
N LYS A 543 -23.76 1.70 37.73
CA LYS A 543 -24.34 2.55 38.78
C LYS A 543 -25.66 2.00 39.36
N PHE A 544 -26.20 0.96 38.72
CA PHE A 544 -27.33 0.16 39.22
C PHE A 544 -26.82 -1.23 39.62
#